data_4bca888244b06f0588adba114e54f8ef
#
_entry.id   4bca888244b06f0588adba114e54f8ef
#
_cell.length_a   1.000
_cell.length_b   1.000
_cell.length_c   1.000
_cell.angle_alpha   90.00
_cell.angle_beta   90.00
_cell.angle_gamma   90.00
#
_symmetry.space_group_name_H-M   'P 1'
#
loop_
_entity.id
_entity.type
_entity.pdbx_description
1 polymer ?
#
loop_
_entity_poly.entity_id
_entity_poly.type
_entity_poly.pdbx_seq_one_letter_code
_entity_poly.pdbx_strand_id
1 'polypeptide(L)'
;MIKKASLLTACSVTAFSAWAQDTSPDTLVVTANRFEQPRSTVLAPTTVVTRQDIDRWQSTSVNDVLRRLPGVDITQNGGSGQLSSIFIRGTNASHVLVLIDGVRLNLAGVSGSADLSQFPIALVQRVEYIRGPRSAVYGSDAIGGVVNIITTRDEPGTEISAGWGSNSYQNYDVSTQQQLGDKTRVTLLGDYAHTHGYDVVAYGNIGTQAQTDNDGFLSKTLYGALEHNFTDAWSGFVRGYGYDNRTNYDAYYSPGSPLLDTRKLYSQSWDAGLRYNGELIKSQLITSYSHSKDYNYDPHYGRYDSSATLDEMKQYTVQWANNVIVGHGSIGAGVDWQKQTTTPGTGYVEDGYDQRNTGIYLTGLQQVGDFTFEGAARSDDNSQFGRHGTWQTSAGWEFIEGYRFIASYGTSYKAPNLGQLYGFYGNPNLDPEKSKQWEGAFEGLTAGVNWRISGYRNDVSDLIDYDDHTLKYYNEGKARIKGVEATANFDTGPLTHTVSYDYVDARNAITDTPLLRRAKQQVKYQLDWQLYDFDWGITYQYLGTRYDKDYSSYPYQTVKMGGVSLWDLAVAYPVTSHLTVRGKIANLFDKDYETVYGYQTAGREYTLSGSYTF
;
A
#
# COMPACT_ATOMS: atom_id res chain seq x y z
N MET A 1 -9.77 62.38 52.98
CA MET A 1 -10.40 62.30 51.65
C MET A 1 -9.45 61.63 50.70
N ILE A 2 -9.59 60.34 50.51
CA ILE A 2 -8.68 59.55 49.62
C ILE A 2 -9.56 59.07 48.47
N LYS A 3 -9.26 59.55 47.26
CA LYS A 3 -9.93 59.12 46.03
C LYS A 3 -9.34 57.81 45.57
N LYS A 4 -10.19 56.79 45.43
CA LYS A 4 -9.88 55.51 44.80
C LYS A 4 -9.84 55.67 43.27
N ALA A 5 -8.72 55.39 42.65
CA ALA A 5 -8.58 55.22 41.20
C ALA A 5 -8.76 53.74 40.86
N SER A 6 -9.82 53.42 40.10
CA SER A 6 -10.06 52.09 39.56
C SER A 6 -9.32 51.96 38.22
N LEU A 7 -8.34 51.04 38.16
CA LEU A 7 -7.69 50.67 36.94
C LEU A 7 -8.55 49.57 36.27
N LEU A 8 -9.19 49.87 35.15
CA LEU A 8 -9.80 48.87 34.26
C LEU A 8 -8.72 48.33 33.34
N THR A 9 -8.32 47.12 33.57
CA THR A 9 -7.46 46.37 32.64
C THR A 9 -8.38 45.74 31.58
N ALA A 10 -8.35 46.29 30.38
CA ALA A 10 -8.99 45.69 29.19
C ALA A 10 -8.16 44.51 28.71
N CYS A 11 -8.64 43.29 28.96
CA CYS A 11 -8.16 42.09 28.28
C CYS A 11 -8.67 42.11 26.83
N SER A 12 -7.81 42.48 25.89
CA SER A 12 -8.04 42.27 24.47
C SER A 12 -7.87 40.77 24.19
N VAL A 13 -9.01 40.08 24.05
CA VAL A 13 -9.05 38.73 23.48
C VAL A 13 -8.78 38.86 21.98
N THR A 14 -7.56 38.63 21.57
CA THR A 14 -7.24 38.38 20.17
C THR A 14 -7.82 36.99 19.82
N ALA A 15 -8.88 37.01 19.04
CA ALA A 15 -9.40 35.79 18.41
C ALA A 15 -8.35 35.30 17.42
N PHE A 16 -7.61 34.27 17.81
CA PHE A 16 -6.84 33.47 16.88
C PHE A 16 -7.84 32.71 16.03
N SER A 17 -7.93 33.08 14.76
CA SER A 17 -8.58 32.25 13.75
C SER A 17 -7.72 31.00 13.60
N ALA A 18 -8.07 29.95 14.33
CA ALA A 18 -7.57 28.63 14.04
C ALA A 18 -8.04 28.30 12.60
N TRP A 19 -7.12 28.18 11.70
CA TRP A 19 -7.35 27.53 10.42
C TRP A 19 -7.51 26.03 10.74
N ALA A 20 -8.69 25.65 11.21
CA ALA A 20 -9.14 24.27 11.12
C ALA A 20 -9.31 24.01 9.63
N GLN A 21 -8.38 23.28 9.05
CA GLN A 21 -8.56 22.71 7.73
C GLN A 21 -9.77 21.78 7.84
N ASP A 22 -10.83 22.15 7.16
CA ASP A 22 -12.11 21.44 7.17
C ASP A 22 -11.93 20.09 6.45
N THR A 23 -11.39 19.10 7.16
CA THR A 23 -11.33 17.71 6.72
C THR A 23 -12.69 17.06 6.92
N SER A 24 -13.75 17.71 6.42
CA SER A 24 -15.05 17.05 6.41
C SER A 24 -14.95 15.79 5.55
N PRO A 25 -15.61 14.70 5.94
CA PRO A 25 -15.60 13.45 5.17
C PRO A 25 -16.00 13.62 3.68
N ASP A 26 -16.67 14.71 3.35
CA ASP A 26 -17.14 15.04 2.00
C ASP A 26 -16.08 15.67 1.10
N THR A 27 -14.97 16.17 1.65
CA THR A 27 -13.88 16.76 0.86
C THR A 27 -12.86 15.73 0.35
N LEU A 28 -12.79 14.55 0.98
CA LEU A 28 -11.90 13.48 0.55
C LEU A 28 -12.55 12.66 -0.58
N VAL A 29 -11.94 12.72 -1.74
CA VAL A 29 -12.38 12.01 -2.94
C VAL A 29 -11.60 10.70 -3.08
N VAL A 30 -12.28 9.61 -3.43
CA VAL A 30 -11.68 8.28 -3.59
C VAL A 30 -12.09 7.65 -4.92
N THR A 31 -11.24 6.81 -5.46
CA THR A 31 -11.48 6.09 -6.73
C THR A 31 -11.96 4.66 -6.52
N ALA A 32 -12.66 4.39 -5.41
CA ALA A 32 -13.09 3.04 -5.01
C ALA A 32 -13.89 2.27 -6.08
N ASN A 33 -14.58 2.98 -6.95
CA ASN A 33 -15.35 2.44 -8.08
C ASN A 33 -14.84 2.95 -9.44
N ARG A 34 -13.53 3.15 -9.58
CA ARG A 34 -12.83 3.63 -10.78
C ARG A 34 -12.99 5.13 -11.08
N PHE A 35 -13.93 5.82 -10.47
CA PHE A 35 -14.14 7.25 -10.60
C PHE A 35 -14.11 7.93 -9.26
N GLU A 36 -13.69 9.18 -9.27
CA GLU A 36 -13.69 10.05 -8.11
C GLU A 36 -15.10 10.25 -7.56
N GLN A 37 -15.28 9.93 -6.30
CA GLN A 37 -16.54 10.09 -5.56
C GLN A 37 -16.25 10.46 -4.11
N PRO A 38 -17.16 11.18 -3.41
CA PRO A 38 -16.98 11.48 -2.00
C PRO A 38 -16.82 10.21 -1.17
N ARG A 39 -15.87 10.20 -0.24
CA ARG A 39 -15.64 9.05 0.66
C ARG A 39 -16.88 8.63 1.42
N SER A 40 -17.72 9.59 1.83
CA SER A 40 -18.98 9.35 2.57
C SER A 40 -19.99 8.49 1.80
N THR A 41 -19.94 8.47 0.46
CA THR A 41 -20.84 7.67 -0.38
C THR A 41 -20.39 6.22 -0.53
N VAL A 42 -19.14 5.89 -0.22
CA VAL A 42 -18.57 4.55 -0.36
C VAL A 42 -18.95 3.69 0.84
N LEU A 43 -19.55 2.53 0.60
CA LEU A 43 -19.93 1.58 1.66
C LEU A 43 -18.75 0.72 2.12
N ALA A 44 -17.77 0.48 1.26
CA ALA A 44 -16.55 -0.24 1.62
C ALA A 44 -15.69 0.55 2.61
N PRO A 45 -15.06 -0.12 3.58
CA PRO A 45 -14.13 0.53 4.49
C PRO A 45 -12.91 1.06 3.72
N THR A 46 -12.84 2.38 3.58
CA THR A 46 -11.82 3.09 2.80
C THR A 46 -11.06 4.06 3.70
N THR A 47 -9.74 4.09 3.54
CA THR A 47 -8.85 5.02 4.22
C THR A 47 -8.04 5.77 3.18
N VAL A 48 -7.94 7.08 3.33
CA VAL A 48 -7.10 7.95 2.49
C VAL A 48 -5.98 8.48 3.36
N VAL A 49 -4.75 8.37 2.87
CA VAL A 49 -3.56 9.00 3.47
C VAL A 49 -3.07 10.04 2.49
N THR A 50 -3.00 11.27 2.93
CA THR A 50 -2.54 12.41 2.11
C THR A 50 -1.03 12.57 2.18
N ARG A 51 -0.45 13.37 1.27
CA ARG A 51 0.96 13.75 1.36
C ARG A 51 1.27 14.45 2.69
N GLN A 52 0.36 15.28 3.16
CA GLN A 52 0.51 15.97 4.44
C GLN A 52 0.59 15.00 5.64
N ASP A 53 -0.19 13.90 5.62
CA ASP A 53 -0.09 12.86 6.65
C ASP A 53 1.26 12.15 6.59
N ILE A 54 1.73 11.80 5.37
CA ILE A 54 3.04 11.16 5.14
C ILE A 54 4.17 12.03 5.68
N ASP A 55 4.12 13.33 5.41
CA ASP A 55 5.12 14.30 5.87
C ASP A 55 5.07 14.52 7.38
N ARG A 56 3.86 14.54 7.97
CA ARG A 56 3.68 14.64 9.43
C ARG A 56 4.23 13.41 10.14
N TRP A 57 3.98 12.23 9.59
CA TRP A 57 4.51 10.97 10.14
C TRP A 57 6.00 10.77 9.84
N GLN A 58 6.55 11.56 8.94
CA GLN A 58 7.93 11.46 8.45
C GLN A 58 8.25 10.02 8.01
N SER A 59 7.35 9.46 7.20
CA SER A 59 7.48 8.09 6.70
C SER A 59 8.62 8.02 5.67
N THR A 60 9.54 7.07 5.85
CA THR A 60 10.69 6.87 4.96
C THR A 60 10.45 5.80 3.89
N SER A 61 9.33 5.08 3.98
CA SER A 61 8.94 4.05 3.00
C SER A 61 7.42 3.93 2.90
N VAL A 62 6.92 3.33 1.82
CA VAL A 62 5.50 3.01 1.66
C VAL A 62 5.03 2.03 2.75
N ASN A 63 5.88 1.10 3.16
CA ASN A 63 5.58 0.19 4.27
C ASN A 63 5.33 0.95 5.59
N ASP A 64 6.08 2.03 5.85
CA ASP A 64 5.86 2.89 7.02
C ASP A 64 4.48 3.56 7.02
N VAL A 65 3.98 3.92 5.85
CA VAL A 65 2.63 4.46 5.69
C VAL A 65 1.59 3.36 5.94
N LEU A 66 1.72 2.23 5.25
CA LEU A 66 0.71 1.18 5.27
C LEU A 66 0.60 0.48 6.62
N ARG A 67 1.70 0.28 7.36
CA ARG A 67 1.65 -0.37 8.69
C ARG A 67 0.81 0.38 9.73
N ARG A 68 0.50 1.67 9.49
CA ARG A 68 -0.36 2.50 10.34
C ARG A 68 -1.85 2.30 10.06
N LEU A 69 -2.19 1.66 8.92
CA LEU A 69 -3.56 1.53 8.46
C LEU A 69 -4.28 0.34 9.11
N PRO A 70 -5.60 0.46 9.38
CA PRO A 70 -6.39 -0.61 9.97
C PRO A 70 -6.38 -1.87 9.11
N GLY A 71 -6.30 -3.05 9.74
CA GLY A 71 -6.34 -4.35 9.06
C GLY A 71 -5.10 -4.69 8.24
N VAL A 72 -4.05 -3.85 8.27
CA VAL A 72 -2.79 -4.12 7.57
C VAL A 72 -1.77 -4.73 8.52
N ASP A 73 -1.18 -5.85 8.12
CA ASP A 73 0.00 -6.45 8.75
C ASP A 73 1.13 -6.50 7.73
N ILE A 74 2.33 -6.12 8.13
CA ILE A 74 3.52 -6.10 7.26
C ILE A 74 4.61 -6.91 7.90
N THR A 75 5.17 -7.83 7.12
CA THR A 75 6.41 -8.52 7.48
C THR A 75 7.51 -8.11 6.52
N GLN A 76 8.72 -7.95 7.03
CA GLN A 76 9.88 -7.51 6.27
C GLN A 76 11.14 -8.22 6.80
N ASN A 77 12.00 -8.64 5.88
CA ASN A 77 13.23 -9.37 6.16
C ASN A 77 14.37 -8.41 6.55
N GLY A 78 14.11 -7.48 7.48
CA GLY A 78 15.12 -6.53 7.93
C GLY A 78 14.82 -5.08 7.57
N GLY A 79 15.83 -4.34 7.11
CA GLY A 79 15.83 -2.89 6.90
C GLY A 79 15.23 -2.42 5.56
N SER A 80 15.60 -1.20 5.17
CA SER A 80 15.14 -0.57 3.93
C SER A 80 15.46 -1.43 2.70
N GLY A 81 14.52 -1.55 1.77
CA GLY A 81 14.68 -2.31 0.54
C GLY A 81 14.63 -3.84 0.69
N GLN A 82 14.63 -4.38 1.93
CA GLN A 82 14.49 -5.82 2.15
C GLN A 82 13.09 -6.31 1.79
N LEU A 83 13.00 -7.59 1.36
CA LEU A 83 11.75 -8.20 0.94
C LEU A 83 10.64 -7.99 1.97
N SER A 84 9.51 -7.47 1.53
CA SER A 84 8.34 -7.24 2.35
C SER A 84 7.10 -7.94 1.83
N SER A 85 6.18 -8.26 2.74
CA SER A 85 4.88 -8.84 2.45
C SER A 85 3.79 -8.08 3.19
N ILE A 86 2.72 -7.72 2.47
CA ILE A 86 1.60 -6.95 2.99
C ILE A 86 0.39 -7.88 3.07
N PHE A 87 -0.17 -8.03 4.26
CA PHE A 87 -1.37 -8.82 4.51
C PHE A 87 -2.51 -7.87 4.89
N ILE A 88 -3.62 -7.96 4.19
CA ILE A 88 -4.83 -7.20 4.51
C ILE A 88 -5.85 -8.15 5.14
N ARG A 89 -6.29 -7.85 6.38
CA ARG A 89 -7.29 -8.66 7.08
C ARG A 89 -6.94 -10.16 7.13
N GLY A 90 -5.63 -10.49 7.18
CA GLY A 90 -5.13 -11.87 7.27
C GLY A 90 -5.12 -12.68 5.98
N THR A 91 -5.45 -12.10 4.83
CA THR A 91 -5.32 -12.74 3.51
C THR A 91 -3.84 -12.91 3.11
N ASN A 92 -3.52 -13.63 2.04
CA ASN A 92 -2.14 -13.74 1.56
C ASN A 92 -1.65 -12.41 0.98
N ALA A 93 -0.33 -12.20 0.97
CA ALA A 93 0.27 -11.01 0.37
C ALA A 93 -0.04 -10.89 -1.14
N SER A 94 -0.18 -12.01 -1.84
CA SER A 94 -0.59 -12.06 -3.25
C SER A 94 -2.08 -11.75 -3.48
N HIS A 95 -2.86 -11.55 -2.42
CA HIS A 95 -4.27 -11.16 -2.45
C HIS A 95 -4.49 -9.65 -2.33
N VAL A 96 -3.41 -8.88 -2.31
CA VAL A 96 -3.44 -7.42 -2.24
C VAL A 96 -3.14 -6.86 -3.62
N LEU A 97 -4.12 -6.21 -4.23
CA LEU A 97 -3.93 -5.53 -5.49
C LEU A 97 -3.32 -4.14 -5.23
N VAL A 98 -2.15 -3.90 -5.81
CA VAL A 98 -1.52 -2.58 -5.80
C VAL A 98 -1.68 -1.91 -7.15
N LEU A 99 -2.15 -0.66 -7.13
CA LEU A 99 -2.31 0.20 -8.28
C LEU A 99 -1.42 1.43 -8.12
N ILE A 100 -0.90 1.94 -9.23
CA ILE A 100 -0.27 3.24 -9.33
C ILE A 100 -1.14 4.07 -10.27
N ASP A 101 -1.78 5.12 -9.73
CA ASP A 101 -2.73 5.96 -10.47
C ASP A 101 -3.84 5.17 -11.21
N GLY A 102 -4.33 4.10 -10.57
CA GLY A 102 -5.36 3.22 -11.11
C GLY A 102 -4.86 2.14 -12.07
N VAL A 103 -3.57 2.11 -12.42
CA VAL A 103 -2.94 1.08 -13.25
C VAL A 103 -2.26 0.04 -12.36
N ARG A 104 -2.47 -1.24 -12.65
CA ARG A 104 -1.86 -2.35 -11.89
C ARG A 104 -0.34 -2.26 -11.90
N LEU A 105 0.27 -2.32 -10.70
CA LEU A 105 1.72 -2.39 -10.55
C LEU A 105 2.26 -3.67 -11.22
N ASN A 106 3.29 -3.51 -12.05
CA ASN A 106 3.98 -4.64 -12.65
C ASN A 106 4.88 -5.32 -11.61
N LEU A 107 4.67 -6.61 -11.40
CA LEU A 107 5.38 -7.41 -10.40
C LEU A 107 6.29 -8.40 -11.12
N ALA A 108 7.60 -8.16 -11.09
CA ALA A 108 8.58 -9.17 -11.42
C ALA A 108 8.72 -10.15 -10.24
N GLY A 109 9.04 -11.41 -10.55
CA GLY A 109 9.25 -12.45 -9.54
C GLY A 109 8.11 -13.43 -9.35
N VAL A 110 8.43 -14.51 -8.62
CA VAL A 110 7.57 -15.70 -8.49
C VAL A 110 6.43 -15.56 -7.49
N SER A 111 6.55 -14.70 -6.48
CA SER A 111 5.56 -14.64 -5.39
C SER A 111 4.20 -14.07 -5.82
N GLY A 112 4.18 -13.22 -6.85
CA GLY A 112 2.99 -12.48 -7.28
C GLY A 112 2.45 -11.52 -6.23
N SER A 113 3.25 -11.18 -5.22
CA SER A 113 2.95 -10.18 -4.20
C SER A 113 3.73 -8.89 -4.46
N ALA A 114 3.11 -7.76 -4.14
CA ALA A 114 3.78 -6.47 -4.24
C ALA A 114 4.80 -6.32 -3.11
N ASP A 115 6.07 -6.05 -3.48
CA ASP A 115 7.13 -5.66 -2.56
C ASP A 115 7.24 -4.13 -2.55
N LEU A 116 6.44 -3.49 -1.68
CA LEU A 116 6.41 -2.03 -1.59
C LEU A 116 7.60 -1.43 -0.82
N SER A 117 8.50 -2.25 -0.27
CA SER A 117 9.80 -1.79 0.23
C SER A 117 10.67 -1.20 -0.88
N GLN A 118 10.42 -1.63 -2.12
CA GLN A 118 11.14 -1.21 -3.31
C GLN A 118 10.50 0.01 -4.01
N PHE A 119 9.24 0.37 -3.65
CA PHE A 119 8.56 1.51 -4.29
C PHE A 119 8.96 2.83 -3.61
N PRO A 120 9.47 3.83 -4.37
CA PRO A 120 9.97 5.07 -3.81
C PRO A 120 8.87 5.91 -3.15
N ILE A 121 9.05 6.28 -1.88
CA ILE A 121 8.09 7.09 -1.12
C ILE A 121 7.94 8.51 -1.70
N ALA A 122 8.96 9.04 -2.36
CA ALA A 122 8.94 10.34 -3.00
C ALA A 122 7.87 10.46 -4.09
N LEU A 123 7.51 9.34 -4.75
CA LEU A 123 6.43 9.28 -5.74
C LEU A 123 5.03 9.36 -5.13
N VAL A 124 4.88 9.12 -3.84
CA VAL A 124 3.58 8.98 -3.19
C VAL A 124 3.02 10.33 -2.80
N GLN A 125 1.95 10.78 -3.45
CA GLN A 125 1.20 11.99 -3.10
C GLN A 125 -0.04 11.68 -2.27
N ARG A 126 -0.66 10.52 -2.52
CA ARG A 126 -1.82 10.03 -1.77
C ARG A 126 -1.87 8.51 -1.84
N VAL A 127 -2.35 7.87 -0.78
CA VAL A 127 -2.66 6.44 -0.75
C VAL A 127 -4.15 6.28 -0.49
N GLU A 128 -4.83 5.59 -1.39
CA GLU A 128 -6.22 5.16 -1.21
C GLU A 128 -6.23 3.67 -0.89
N TYR A 129 -6.68 3.32 0.29
CA TYR A 129 -6.69 1.96 0.79
C TYR A 129 -8.12 1.47 1.00
N ILE A 130 -8.50 0.42 0.29
CA ILE A 130 -9.84 -0.15 0.28
C ILE A 130 -9.76 -1.60 0.75
N ARG A 131 -10.51 -1.96 1.78
CA ARG A 131 -10.53 -3.30 2.38
C ARG A 131 -11.67 -4.15 1.84
N GLY A 132 -11.43 -5.46 1.82
CA GLY A 132 -12.40 -6.45 1.36
C GLY A 132 -12.36 -6.75 -0.14
N PRO A 133 -13.26 -7.61 -0.63
CA PRO A 133 -13.24 -8.11 -2.00
C PRO A 133 -13.54 -6.99 -3.00
N ARG A 134 -12.67 -6.82 -3.99
CA ARG A 134 -12.81 -5.81 -5.05
C ARG A 134 -12.58 -6.36 -6.45
N SER A 135 -12.52 -7.68 -6.61
CA SER A 135 -12.33 -8.29 -7.92
C SER A 135 -13.46 -7.97 -8.90
N ALA A 136 -14.68 -7.71 -8.43
CA ALA A 136 -15.79 -7.28 -9.27
C ALA A 136 -15.60 -5.88 -9.89
N VAL A 137 -14.67 -5.07 -9.36
CA VAL A 137 -14.32 -3.75 -9.90
C VAL A 137 -12.97 -3.78 -10.62
N TYR A 138 -11.96 -4.42 -10.01
CA TYR A 138 -10.56 -4.32 -10.44
C TYR A 138 -9.99 -5.59 -11.06
N GLY A 139 -10.74 -6.71 -11.02
CA GLY A 139 -10.29 -8.01 -11.56
C GLY A 139 -9.48 -8.83 -10.56
N SER A 140 -8.61 -9.69 -11.07
CA SER A 140 -7.76 -10.61 -10.29
C SER A 140 -6.97 -9.91 -9.18
N ASP A 141 -6.61 -10.65 -8.13
CA ASP A 141 -5.73 -10.28 -7.00
C ASP A 141 -6.36 -9.40 -5.91
N ALA A 142 -7.54 -8.79 -6.14
CA ALA A 142 -8.23 -7.96 -5.17
C ALA A 142 -9.12 -8.78 -4.22
N ILE A 143 -8.55 -9.80 -3.56
CA ILE A 143 -9.25 -10.66 -2.57
C ILE A 143 -9.28 -9.98 -1.20
N GLY A 144 -8.13 -9.51 -0.71
CA GLY A 144 -7.98 -8.86 0.60
C GLY A 144 -8.31 -7.37 0.56
N GLY A 145 -7.97 -6.72 -0.53
CA GLY A 145 -8.19 -5.29 -0.74
C GLY A 145 -7.35 -4.71 -1.86
N VAL A 146 -7.44 -3.38 -1.97
CA VAL A 146 -6.73 -2.60 -2.99
C VAL A 146 -5.95 -1.48 -2.30
N VAL A 147 -4.71 -1.27 -2.71
CA VAL A 147 -3.87 -0.13 -2.37
C VAL A 147 -3.63 0.64 -3.66
N ASN A 148 -4.22 1.82 -3.81
CA ASN A 148 -4.00 2.69 -4.96
C ASN A 148 -3.10 3.85 -4.55
N ILE A 149 -1.90 3.89 -5.09
CA ILE A 149 -0.92 4.95 -4.87
C ILE A 149 -1.12 6.00 -5.96
N ILE A 150 -1.37 7.23 -5.56
CA ILE A 150 -1.52 8.38 -6.46
C ILE A 150 -0.21 9.16 -6.49
N THR A 151 0.31 9.39 -7.68
CA THR A 151 1.59 10.10 -7.90
C THR A 151 1.39 11.56 -8.31
N THR A 152 0.18 11.94 -8.71
CA THR A 152 -0.14 13.29 -9.16
C THR A 152 -0.23 14.23 -7.97
N ARG A 153 0.50 15.34 -8.02
CA ARG A 153 0.45 16.41 -7.03
C ARG A 153 -0.76 17.32 -7.31
N ASP A 154 -1.44 17.77 -6.26
CA ASP A 154 -2.64 18.61 -6.41
C ASP A 154 -2.29 20.10 -6.56
N GLU A 155 -1.19 20.57 -5.93
CA GLU A 155 -0.83 21.98 -5.90
C GLU A 155 0.47 22.28 -6.66
N PRO A 156 0.54 23.42 -7.37
CA PRO A 156 1.78 23.87 -7.99
C PRO A 156 2.79 24.29 -6.92
N GLY A 157 4.07 24.18 -7.24
CA GLY A 157 5.16 24.57 -6.36
C GLY A 157 6.44 23.82 -6.69
N THR A 158 7.54 24.29 -6.15
CA THR A 158 8.84 23.63 -6.20
C THR A 158 9.31 23.38 -4.79
N GLU A 159 9.71 22.15 -4.49
CA GLU A 159 10.24 21.75 -3.20
C GLU A 159 11.57 21.03 -3.39
N ILE A 160 12.51 21.34 -2.50
CA ILE A 160 13.78 20.64 -2.38
C ILE A 160 13.88 20.14 -0.95
N SER A 161 14.21 18.87 -0.74
CA SER A 161 14.43 18.34 0.59
C SER A 161 15.74 17.57 0.71
N ALA A 162 16.24 17.54 1.95
CA ALA A 162 17.41 16.76 2.32
C ALA A 162 17.21 16.17 3.71
N GLY A 163 17.60 14.90 3.89
CA GLY A 163 17.46 14.17 5.15
C GLY A 163 18.66 13.29 5.45
N TRP A 164 18.92 13.12 6.74
CA TRP A 164 19.97 12.26 7.27
C TRP A 164 19.44 11.47 8.48
N GLY A 165 20.01 10.30 8.73
CA GLY A 165 19.57 9.47 9.85
C GLY A 165 20.55 8.39 10.26
N SER A 166 20.08 7.53 11.16
CA SER A 166 20.78 6.34 11.61
C SER A 166 21.18 5.44 10.43
N ASN A 167 22.16 4.56 10.63
CA ASN A 167 22.65 3.63 9.60
C ASN A 167 23.13 4.34 8.33
N SER A 168 23.68 5.57 8.47
CA SER A 168 24.12 6.44 7.36
C SER A 168 23.01 6.72 6.35
N TYR A 169 21.76 6.78 6.80
CA TYR A 169 20.62 7.14 5.94
C TYR A 169 20.80 8.55 5.39
N GLN A 170 20.54 8.70 4.09
CA GLN A 170 20.55 9.95 3.35
C GLN A 170 19.42 9.93 2.33
N ASN A 171 18.70 11.04 2.23
CA ASN A 171 17.68 11.25 1.21
C ASN A 171 17.81 12.67 0.65
N TYR A 172 17.71 12.80 -0.67
CA TYR A 172 17.71 14.08 -1.39
C TYR A 172 16.65 14.01 -2.47
N ASP A 173 15.68 14.89 -2.40
CA ASP A 173 14.66 14.99 -3.43
C ASP A 173 14.44 16.43 -3.92
N VAL A 174 14.02 16.53 -5.16
CA VAL A 174 13.55 17.74 -5.80
C VAL A 174 12.28 17.45 -6.56
N SER A 175 11.25 18.21 -6.32
CA SER A 175 10.00 18.12 -7.05
C SER A 175 9.53 19.48 -7.48
N THR A 176 8.99 19.56 -8.70
CA THR A 176 8.39 20.80 -9.19
C THR A 176 7.13 20.50 -9.97
N GLN A 177 6.10 21.29 -9.73
CA GLN A 177 4.89 21.31 -10.55
C GLN A 177 4.63 22.73 -10.97
N GLN A 178 4.58 22.95 -12.28
CA GLN A 178 4.42 24.25 -12.88
C GLN A 178 3.19 24.28 -13.79
N GLN A 179 2.47 25.39 -13.71
CA GLN A 179 1.38 25.69 -14.62
C GLN A 179 1.94 26.48 -15.81
N LEU A 180 1.85 25.92 -17.02
CA LEU A 180 2.28 26.59 -18.25
C LEU A 180 1.05 27.15 -18.97
N GLY A 181 0.77 28.42 -18.76
CA GLY A 181 -0.50 29.04 -19.14
C GLY A 181 -1.66 28.45 -18.34
N ASP A 182 -2.90 28.62 -18.83
CA ASP A 182 -4.10 28.22 -18.07
C ASP A 182 -4.49 26.75 -18.23
N LYS A 183 -3.85 26.02 -19.15
CA LYS A 183 -4.31 24.71 -19.59
C LYS A 183 -3.32 23.57 -19.42
N THR A 184 -2.04 23.86 -19.20
CA THR A 184 -1.00 22.84 -19.19
C THR A 184 -0.30 22.79 -17.85
N ARG A 185 -0.20 21.59 -17.28
CA ARG A 185 0.54 21.31 -16.05
C ARG A 185 1.71 20.39 -16.36
N VAL A 186 2.89 20.72 -15.84
CA VAL A 186 4.10 19.90 -15.93
C VAL A 186 4.58 19.58 -14.53
N THR A 187 4.85 18.31 -14.27
CA THR A 187 5.42 17.84 -13.01
C THR A 187 6.72 17.09 -13.28
N LEU A 188 7.76 17.38 -12.52
CA LEU A 188 9.04 16.67 -12.53
C LEU A 188 9.45 16.36 -11.10
N LEU A 189 10.02 15.17 -10.88
CA LEU A 189 10.58 14.76 -9.60
C LEU A 189 11.83 13.92 -9.81
N GLY A 190 12.85 14.17 -8.99
CA GLY A 190 14.04 13.35 -8.86
C GLY A 190 14.31 13.07 -7.39
N ASP A 191 14.62 11.81 -7.07
CA ASP A 191 14.89 11.36 -5.70
C ASP A 191 16.11 10.44 -5.66
N TYR A 192 16.86 10.57 -4.58
CA TYR A 192 17.99 9.72 -4.24
C TYR A 192 17.91 9.37 -2.75
N ALA A 193 17.78 8.08 -2.44
CA ALA A 193 17.79 7.57 -1.08
C ALA A 193 18.88 6.51 -0.92
N HIS A 194 19.62 6.57 0.18
CA HIS A 194 20.71 5.63 0.49
C HIS A 194 20.77 5.34 1.99
N THR A 195 21.08 4.11 2.35
CA THR A 195 21.48 3.71 3.71
C THR A 195 22.52 2.61 3.63
N HIS A 196 23.47 2.60 4.58
CA HIS A 196 24.36 1.45 4.75
C HIS A 196 23.64 0.25 5.39
N GLY A 197 22.45 0.48 5.99
CA GLY A 197 21.71 -0.58 6.68
C GLY A 197 22.43 -1.12 7.90
N TYR A 198 22.08 -2.32 8.27
CA TYR A 198 22.66 -3.10 9.38
C TYR A 198 22.59 -4.59 9.00
N ASP A 199 23.32 -5.45 9.70
CA ASP A 199 23.27 -6.90 9.55
C ASP A 199 21.85 -7.40 9.89
N VAL A 200 21.11 -7.92 8.90
CA VAL A 200 19.70 -8.31 9.08
C VAL A 200 19.52 -9.74 9.56
N VAL A 201 20.56 -10.58 9.48
CA VAL A 201 20.48 -11.98 9.92
C VAL A 201 21.50 -12.24 11.03
N ALA A 202 21.02 -12.50 12.24
CA ALA A 202 21.88 -12.92 13.32
C ALA A 202 22.52 -14.30 13.04
N TYR A 203 23.80 -14.43 13.34
CA TYR A 203 24.59 -15.65 13.16
C TYR A 203 23.85 -16.90 13.71
N GLY A 204 23.66 -17.89 12.87
CA GLY A 204 23.04 -19.17 13.22
C GLY A 204 21.51 -19.21 13.18
N ASN A 205 20.82 -18.10 12.89
CA ASN A 205 19.37 -18.05 12.95
C ASN A 205 18.65 -18.67 11.73
N ILE A 206 19.28 -18.75 10.57
CA ILE A 206 18.65 -19.29 9.36
C ILE A 206 19.47 -20.37 8.62
N GLY A 207 20.36 -21.08 9.31
CA GLY A 207 21.16 -22.17 8.72
C GLY A 207 22.18 -21.71 7.66
N THR A 208 22.38 -20.42 7.53
CA THR A 208 23.41 -19.81 6.68
C THR A 208 24.68 -19.59 7.50
N GLN A 209 25.84 -19.54 6.86
CA GLN A 209 26.93 -18.79 7.45
C GLN A 209 26.51 -17.32 7.36
N ALA A 210 26.14 -16.72 8.47
CA ALA A 210 25.76 -15.31 8.48
C ALA A 210 26.91 -14.50 7.86
N GLN A 211 26.55 -13.72 6.88
CA GLN A 211 27.40 -12.64 6.42
C GLN A 211 27.31 -11.58 7.53
N THR A 212 28.43 -11.23 8.13
CA THR A 212 28.47 -10.21 9.19
C THR A 212 28.74 -8.84 8.58
N ASP A 213 28.03 -8.52 7.50
CA ASP A 213 28.10 -7.22 6.84
C ASP A 213 26.77 -6.46 6.97
N ASN A 214 26.76 -5.25 6.46
CA ASN A 214 25.57 -4.41 6.53
C ASN A 214 24.75 -4.55 5.24
N ASP A 215 23.47 -4.76 5.39
CA ASP A 215 22.51 -4.88 4.31
C ASP A 215 21.99 -3.50 3.89
N GLY A 216 22.73 -2.87 2.99
CA GLY A 216 22.46 -1.52 2.52
C GLY A 216 21.37 -1.45 1.45
N PHE A 217 20.84 -0.23 1.28
CA PHE A 217 19.86 0.08 0.25
C PHE A 217 20.21 1.38 -0.47
N LEU A 218 20.04 1.38 -1.80
CA LEU A 218 20.19 2.55 -2.65
C LEU A 218 19.02 2.62 -3.62
N SER A 219 18.34 3.76 -3.71
CA SER A 219 17.29 4.04 -4.68
C SER A 219 17.57 5.33 -5.44
N LYS A 220 17.31 5.32 -6.74
CA LYS A 220 17.35 6.49 -7.62
C LYS A 220 16.08 6.53 -8.42
N THR A 221 15.34 7.61 -8.34
CA THR A 221 14.00 7.74 -8.92
C THR A 221 13.90 8.98 -9.80
N LEU A 222 13.20 8.83 -10.92
CA LEU A 222 12.79 9.95 -11.78
C LEU A 222 11.29 9.80 -12.09
N TYR A 223 10.59 10.93 -12.11
CA TYR A 223 9.19 11.03 -12.52
C TYR A 223 8.98 12.27 -13.38
N GLY A 224 8.12 12.15 -14.38
CA GLY A 224 7.68 13.26 -15.20
C GLY A 224 6.23 13.08 -15.63
N ALA A 225 5.46 14.16 -15.62
CA ALA A 225 4.09 14.19 -16.11
C ALA A 225 3.79 15.49 -16.86
N LEU A 226 2.99 15.36 -17.91
CA LEU A 226 2.38 16.44 -18.65
C LEU A 226 0.87 16.22 -18.67
N GLU A 227 0.10 17.20 -18.24
CA GLU A 227 -1.36 17.20 -18.33
C GLU A 227 -1.82 18.44 -19.07
N HIS A 228 -2.79 18.28 -19.97
CA HIS A 228 -3.33 19.37 -20.78
C HIS A 228 -4.85 19.33 -20.85
N ASN A 229 -5.49 20.45 -20.57
CA ASN A 229 -6.91 20.68 -20.73
C ASN A 229 -7.19 21.22 -22.13
N PHE A 230 -7.67 20.39 -23.05
CA PHE A 230 -8.04 20.80 -24.42
C PHE A 230 -9.24 21.75 -24.39
N THR A 231 -10.23 21.36 -23.56
CA THR A 231 -11.45 22.14 -23.26
C THR A 231 -11.79 21.97 -21.78
N ASP A 232 -12.87 22.60 -21.30
CA ASP A 232 -13.35 22.41 -19.93
C ASP A 232 -13.78 20.97 -19.62
N ALA A 233 -14.21 20.22 -20.64
CA ALA A 233 -14.63 18.84 -20.49
C ALA A 233 -13.55 17.80 -20.88
N TRP A 234 -12.60 18.15 -21.74
CA TRP A 234 -11.60 17.21 -22.25
C TRP A 234 -10.21 17.54 -21.74
N SER A 235 -9.56 16.56 -21.14
CA SER A 235 -8.15 16.61 -20.78
C SER A 235 -7.40 15.37 -21.23
N GLY A 236 -6.09 15.48 -21.32
CA GLY A 236 -5.20 14.37 -21.62
C GLY A 236 -3.92 14.48 -20.81
N PHE A 237 -3.29 13.35 -20.60
CA PHE A 237 -2.02 13.29 -19.89
C PHE A 237 -1.07 12.26 -20.47
N VAL A 238 0.22 12.51 -20.26
CA VAL A 238 1.30 11.54 -20.40
C VAL A 238 2.14 11.64 -19.16
N ARG A 239 2.46 10.51 -18.54
CA ARG A 239 3.33 10.45 -17.36
C ARG A 239 4.22 9.23 -17.42
N GLY A 240 5.33 9.29 -16.72
CA GLY A 240 6.22 8.16 -16.57
C GLY A 240 7.06 8.27 -15.32
N TYR A 241 7.40 7.13 -14.76
CA TYR A 241 8.39 7.03 -13.69
C TYR A 241 9.34 5.88 -13.94
N GLY A 242 10.51 5.99 -13.35
CA GLY A 242 11.48 4.91 -13.31
C GLY A 242 12.31 4.97 -12.05
N TYR A 243 12.67 3.81 -11.52
CA TYR A 243 13.59 3.69 -10.40
C TYR A 243 14.61 2.58 -10.60
N ASP A 244 15.80 2.79 -10.06
CA ASP A 244 16.93 1.89 -10.03
C ASP A 244 17.32 1.67 -8.57
N ASN A 245 16.97 0.50 -8.04
CA ASN A 245 17.23 0.13 -6.65
C ASN A 245 18.31 -0.94 -6.57
N ARG A 246 19.18 -0.82 -5.56
CA ARG A 246 20.13 -1.85 -5.16
C ARG A 246 19.92 -2.16 -3.68
N THR A 247 19.77 -3.44 -3.35
CA THR A 247 19.63 -3.96 -1.99
C THR A 247 20.69 -5.01 -1.76
N ASN A 248 21.46 -4.91 -0.68
CA ASN A 248 22.25 -6.00 -0.17
C ASN A 248 21.39 -6.81 0.80
N TYR A 249 21.57 -8.13 0.86
CA TYR A 249 20.79 -9.02 1.72
C TYR A 249 21.58 -10.30 2.00
N ASP A 250 21.32 -10.92 3.15
CA ASP A 250 21.90 -12.21 3.47
C ASP A 250 21.27 -13.33 2.64
N ALA A 251 22.08 -14.01 1.86
CA ALA A 251 21.66 -15.12 1.03
C ALA A 251 22.01 -16.47 1.67
N TYR A 252 21.27 -17.52 1.27
CA TYR A 252 21.63 -18.88 1.63
C TYR A 252 23.00 -19.25 1.03
N TYR A 253 23.97 -19.55 1.89
CA TYR A 253 25.29 -19.97 1.48
C TYR A 253 25.36 -21.49 1.28
N SER A 254 25.83 -21.92 0.12
CA SER A 254 26.20 -23.31 -0.16
C SER A 254 27.68 -23.35 -0.56
N PRO A 255 28.54 -24.11 0.14
CA PRO A 255 29.98 -24.18 -0.19
C PRO A 255 30.22 -24.52 -1.66
N GLY A 256 30.99 -23.66 -2.34
CA GLY A 256 31.32 -23.82 -3.77
C GLY A 256 30.29 -23.25 -4.76
N SER A 257 29.22 -22.61 -4.27
CA SER A 257 28.27 -21.86 -5.09
C SER A 257 28.49 -20.36 -4.95
N PRO A 258 28.21 -19.55 -6.00
CA PRO A 258 28.20 -18.10 -5.89
C PRO A 258 27.19 -17.62 -4.83
N LEU A 259 27.53 -16.57 -4.11
CA LEU A 259 26.71 -16.00 -3.06
C LEU A 259 25.85 -14.87 -3.64
N LEU A 260 24.59 -15.15 -3.94
CA LEU A 260 23.67 -14.19 -4.52
C LEU A 260 23.10 -13.26 -3.44
N ASP A 261 23.89 -12.31 -2.94
CA ASP A 261 23.61 -11.42 -1.81
C ASP A 261 23.25 -9.97 -2.23
N THR A 262 23.22 -9.73 -3.53
CA THR A 262 22.88 -8.42 -4.08
C THR A 262 21.70 -8.51 -5.03
N ARG A 263 20.64 -7.76 -4.72
CA ARG A 263 19.47 -7.55 -5.58
C ARG A 263 19.59 -6.21 -6.30
N LYS A 264 19.24 -6.17 -7.58
CA LYS A 264 19.13 -4.95 -8.34
C LYS A 264 17.84 -4.92 -9.15
N LEU A 265 16.94 -3.99 -8.79
CA LEU A 265 15.64 -3.83 -9.39
C LEU A 265 15.60 -2.56 -10.25
N TYR A 266 15.36 -2.73 -11.55
CA TYR A 266 14.95 -1.66 -12.45
C TYR A 266 13.46 -1.76 -12.71
N SER A 267 12.74 -0.68 -12.52
CA SER A 267 11.33 -0.61 -12.87
C SER A 267 11.02 0.71 -13.55
N GLN A 268 10.20 0.65 -14.60
CA GLN A 268 9.69 1.83 -15.28
C GLN A 268 8.25 1.61 -15.72
N SER A 269 7.47 2.68 -15.72
CA SER A 269 6.11 2.73 -16.24
C SER A 269 5.87 4.00 -17.03
N TRP A 270 5.11 3.89 -18.10
CA TRP A 270 4.68 4.97 -18.97
C TRP A 270 3.19 4.86 -19.21
N ASP A 271 2.45 5.90 -18.89
CA ASP A 271 1.01 5.96 -19.04
C ASP A 271 0.61 7.15 -19.90
N ALA A 272 -0.40 6.95 -20.73
CA ALA A 272 -1.06 8.02 -21.45
C ALA A 272 -2.58 7.85 -21.35
N GLY A 273 -3.31 8.94 -21.23
CA GLY A 273 -4.74 8.86 -21.09
C GLY A 273 -5.48 10.10 -21.61
N LEU A 274 -6.77 9.86 -21.89
CA LEU A 274 -7.75 10.88 -22.22
C LEU A 274 -8.89 10.80 -21.23
N ARG A 275 -9.35 11.94 -20.73
CA ARG A 275 -10.48 12.07 -19.82
C ARG A 275 -11.54 12.99 -20.43
N TYR A 276 -12.77 12.59 -20.29
CA TYR A 276 -13.94 13.41 -20.54
C TYR A 276 -14.74 13.57 -19.25
N ASN A 277 -14.88 14.79 -18.79
CA ASN A 277 -15.63 15.18 -17.60
C ASN A 277 -16.81 16.06 -18.01
N GLY A 278 -17.90 15.44 -18.44
CA GLY A 278 -19.17 16.12 -18.67
C GLY A 278 -20.05 16.13 -17.43
N GLU A 279 -21.14 16.88 -17.45
CA GLU A 279 -22.07 17.01 -16.31
C GLU A 279 -22.71 15.66 -15.91
N LEU A 280 -23.13 14.84 -16.88
CA LEU A 280 -23.80 13.57 -16.66
C LEU A 280 -22.92 12.35 -16.92
N ILE A 281 -21.87 12.50 -17.74
CA ILE A 281 -21.04 11.38 -18.19
C ILE A 281 -19.59 11.73 -17.93
N LYS A 282 -18.88 10.83 -17.26
CA LYS A 282 -17.41 10.84 -17.14
C LYS A 282 -16.87 9.62 -17.88
N SER A 283 -15.82 9.79 -18.67
CA SER A 283 -15.17 8.72 -19.42
C SER A 283 -13.65 8.87 -19.32
N GLN A 284 -12.94 7.76 -19.18
CA GLN A 284 -11.51 7.74 -19.10
C GLN A 284 -10.94 6.56 -19.89
N LEU A 285 -10.00 6.86 -20.79
CA LEU A 285 -9.20 5.86 -21.49
C LEU A 285 -7.75 6.00 -21.05
N ILE A 286 -7.15 4.91 -20.56
CA ILE A 286 -5.73 4.85 -20.17
C ILE A 286 -5.07 3.72 -20.95
N THR A 287 -3.89 3.98 -21.47
CA THR A 287 -2.95 2.96 -21.96
C THR A 287 -1.65 3.04 -21.18
N SER A 288 -1.08 1.89 -20.83
CA SER A 288 0.13 1.81 -20.04
C SER A 288 1.09 0.75 -20.59
N TYR A 289 2.37 1.05 -20.47
CA TYR A 289 3.47 0.10 -20.65
C TYR A 289 4.36 0.15 -19.43
N SER A 290 4.66 -0.99 -18.84
CA SER A 290 5.62 -1.10 -17.74
C SER A 290 6.59 -2.25 -17.96
N HIS A 291 7.81 -2.08 -17.44
CA HIS A 291 8.90 -3.03 -17.59
C HIS A 291 9.72 -3.07 -16.30
N SER A 292 9.86 -4.27 -15.73
CA SER A 292 10.66 -4.51 -14.53
C SER A 292 11.71 -5.59 -14.80
N LYS A 293 12.92 -5.38 -14.26
CA LYS A 293 14.05 -6.32 -14.25
C LYS A 293 14.56 -6.45 -12.83
N ASP A 294 14.50 -7.64 -12.28
CA ASP A 294 14.93 -7.96 -10.93
C ASP A 294 16.09 -8.97 -10.98
N TYR A 295 17.30 -8.50 -10.75
CA TYR A 295 18.51 -9.30 -10.74
C TYR A 295 18.86 -9.69 -9.30
N ASN A 296 19.24 -10.97 -9.08
CA ASN A 296 19.94 -11.41 -7.89
C ASN A 296 21.29 -11.99 -8.32
N TYR A 297 22.37 -11.49 -7.74
CA TYR A 297 23.72 -11.83 -8.20
C TYR A 297 24.75 -11.70 -7.08
N ASP A 298 25.88 -12.40 -7.27
CA ASP A 298 27.08 -12.24 -6.46
C ASP A 298 27.83 -10.99 -6.94
N PRO A 299 28.06 -9.97 -6.09
CA PRO A 299 28.73 -8.73 -6.48
C PRO A 299 30.17 -8.94 -6.97
N HIS A 300 30.80 -10.06 -6.60
CA HIS A 300 32.14 -10.39 -7.07
C HIS A 300 32.16 -10.74 -8.58
N TYR A 301 31.12 -11.43 -9.07
CA TYR A 301 31.01 -11.83 -10.49
C TYR A 301 30.14 -10.85 -11.30
N GLY A 302 29.19 -10.17 -10.65
CA GLY A 302 28.31 -9.19 -11.27
C GLY A 302 27.03 -9.78 -11.88
N ARG A 303 26.09 -8.91 -12.20
CA ARG A 303 24.71 -9.28 -12.60
C ARG A 303 24.57 -9.94 -13.98
N TYR A 304 25.63 -9.98 -14.78
CA TYR A 304 25.64 -10.62 -16.09
C TYR A 304 26.40 -11.96 -16.10
N ASP A 305 26.86 -12.40 -14.93
CA ASP A 305 27.45 -13.72 -14.77
C ASP A 305 26.37 -14.81 -14.93
N SER A 306 26.79 -16.00 -15.33
CA SER A 306 25.90 -17.15 -15.55
C SER A 306 25.22 -17.66 -14.27
N SER A 307 25.77 -17.32 -13.10
CA SER A 307 25.16 -17.64 -11.79
C SER A 307 24.06 -16.68 -11.38
N ALA A 308 24.01 -15.48 -11.97
CA ALA A 308 23.00 -14.48 -11.64
C ALA A 308 21.61 -14.94 -12.13
N THR A 309 20.57 -14.59 -11.35
CA THR A 309 19.18 -14.76 -11.77
C THR A 309 18.61 -13.43 -12.25
N LEU A 310 17.68 -13.49 -13.18
CA LEU A 310 16.92 -12.33 -13.66
C LEU A 310 15.46 -12.70 -13.81
N ASP A 311 14.58 -12.01 -13.08
CA ASP A 311 13.15 -12.00 -13.34
C ASP A 311 12.81 -10.74 -14.13
N GLU A 312 12.37 -10.91 -15.39
CA GLU A 312 11.99 -9.79 -16.26
C GLU A 312 10.52 -9.90 -16.66
N MET A 313 9.77 -8.82 -16.44
CA MET A 313 8.34 -8.75 -16.76
C MET A 313 8.03 -7.48 -17.53
N LYS A 314 7.35 -7.62 -18.67
CA LYS A 314 6.73 -6.52 -19.42
C LYS A 314 5.22 -6.62 -19.30
N GLN A 315 4.58 -5.49 -19.08
CA GLN A 315 3.12 -5.42 -18.96
C GLN A 315 2.58 -4.31 -19.86
N TYR A 316 1.52 -4.63 -20.59
CA TYR A 316 0.74 -3.71 -21.41
C TYR A 316 -0.69 -3.69 -20.88
N THR A 317 -1.26 -2.51 -20.73
CA THR A 317 -2.62 -2.35 -20.20
C THR A 317 -3.39 -1.33 -21.03
N VAL A 318 -4.65 -1.62 -21.30
CA VAL A 318 -5.62 -0.67 -21.85
C VAL A 318 -6.87 -0.73 -20.99
N GLN A 319 -7.31 0.41 -20.47
CA GLN A 319 -8.48 0.53 -19.62
C GLN A 319 -9.41 1.60 -20.20
N TRP A 320 -10.68 1.26 -20.40
CA TRP A 320 -11.70 2.22 -20.77
C TRP A 320 -12.85 2.13 -19.77
N ALA A 321 -13.02 3.18 -19.00
CA ALA A 321 -14.01 3.30 -17.94
C ALA A 321 -15.00 4.42 -18.27
N ASN A 322 -16.27 4.19 -17.98
CA ASN A 322 -17.34 5.16 -18.15
C ASN A 322 -18.21 5.17 -16.90
N ASN A 323 -18.68 6.35 -16.51
CA ASN A 323 -19.61 6.54 -15.41
C ASN A 323 -20.70 7.52 -15.83
N VAL A 324 -21.95 7.17 -15.57
CA VAL A 324 -23.12 7.99 -15.86
C VAL A 324 -23.84 8.30 -14.54
N ILE A 325 -24.08 9.58 -14.29
CA ILE A 325 -24.86 10.01 -13.12
C ILE A 325 -26.33 9.72 -13.39
N VAL A 326 -26.99 8.99 -12.48
CA VAL A 326 -28.40 8.59 -12.58
C VAL A 326 -29.08 8.82 -11.24
N GLY A 327 -29.99 9.77 -11.18
CA GLY A 327 -30.68 10.13 -9.95
C GLY A 327 -29.72 10.58 -8.85
N HIS A 328 -29.77 9.94 -7.68
CA HIS A 328 -28.88 10.20 -6.56
C HIS A 328 -27.69 9.22 -6.50
N GLY A 329 -27.20 8.78 -7.65
CA GLY A 329 -26.09 7.84 -7.73
C GLY A 329 -25.46 7.80 -9.11
N SER A 330 -24.85 6.65 -9.45
CA SER A 330 -24.20 6.49 -10.75
C SER A 330 -24.18 5.03 -11.19
N ILE A 331 -24.04 4.83 -12.50
CA ILE A 331 -23.78 3.54 -13.12
C ILE A 331 -22.47 3.64 -13.88
N GLY A 332 -21.54 2.74 -13.58
CA GLY A 332 -20.26 2.64 -14.26
C GLY A 332 -20.18 1.38 -15.12
N ALA A 333 -19.49 1.47 -16.26
CA ALA A 333 -19.17 0.31 -17.10
C ALA A 333 -17.80 0.49 -17.75
N GLY A 334 -17.09 -0.61 -17.97
CA GLY A 334 -15.80 -0.52 -18.62
C GLY A 334 -15.23 -1.85 -19.09
N VAL A 335 -14.10 -1.72 -19.78
CA VAL A 335 -13.32 -2.83 -20.32
C VAL A 335 -11.87 -2.61 -19.96
N ASP A 336 -11.24 -3.65 -19.43
CA ASP A 336 -9.80 -3.71 -19.15
C ASP A 336 -9.17 -4.79 -20.00
N TRP A 337 -8.07 -4.48 -20.66
CA TRP A 337 -7.22 -5.44 -21.32
C TRP A 337 -5.81 -5.37 -20.75
N GLN A 338 -5.20 -6.51 -20.45
CA GLN A 338 -3.84 -6.63 -19.94
C GLN A 338 -3.11 -7.76 -20.64
N LYS A 339 -1.85 -7.54 -20.96
CA LYS A 339 -0.91 -8.58 -21.39
C LYS A 339 0.37 -8.48 -20.55
N GLN A 340 0.79 -9.61 -19.99
CA GLN A 340 2.08 -9.77 -19.32
C GLN A 340 2.96 -10.74 -20.10
N THR A 341 4.24 -10.45 -20.18
CA THR A 341 5.24 -11.30 -20.84
C THR A 341 6.51 -11.38 -20.01
N THR A 342 7.06 -12.57 -19.88
CA THR A 342 8.40 -12.81 -19.30
C THR A 342 9.43 -12.93 -20.39
N THR A 343 10.70 -12.68 -20.06
CA THR A 343 11.83 -12.90 -20.98
C THR A 343 12.45 -14.29 -20.76
N PRO A 344 12.82 -15.02 -21.82
CA PRO A 344 13.46 -16.33 -21.71
C PRO A 344 14.79 -16.28 -20.94
N GLY A 345 15.15 -17.38 -20.29
CA GLY A 345 16.49 -17.64 -19.75
C GLY A 345 16.78 -17.06 -18.37
N THR A 346 15.76 -16.62 -17.66
CA THR A 346 15.92 -16.02 -16.35
C THR A 346 14.95 -16.65 -15.39
N GLY A 347 15.13 -16.96 -14.23
CA GLY A 347 14.19 -17.54 -13.24
C GLY A 347 13.07 -18.47 -13.79
N TYR A 348 12.93 -18.55 -15.12
CA TYR A 348 11.96 -19.33 -15.86
C TYR A 348 12.65 -20.45 -16.64
N VAL A 349 12.00 -21.60 -16.74
CA VAL A 349 12.64 -22.86 -17.15
C VAL A 349 13.02 -22.91 -18.63
N GLU A 350 12.33 -22.16 -19.51
CA GLU A 350 12.57 -22.18 -20.96
C GLU A 350 12.16 -20.87 -21.63
N ASP A 351 11.45 -20.92 -22.75
CA ASP A 351 11.01 -19.78 -23.54
C ASP A 351 10.15 -18.77 -22.77
N GLY A 352 10.06 -17.54 -23.24
CA GLY A 352 9.21 -16.52 -22.66
C GLY A 352 7.74 -16.90 -22.70
N TYR A 353 7.04 -16.67 -21.60
CA TYR A 353 5.61 -16.95 -21.47
C TYR A 353 4.81 -15.67 -21.50
N ASP A 354 3.57 -15.75 -21.99
CA ASP A 354 2.62 -14.64 -21.93
C ASP A 354 1.30 -15.04 -21.26
N GLN A 355 0.66 -14.07 -20.64
CA GLN A 355 -0.70 -14.19 -20.10
C GLN A 355 -1.48 -12.94 -20.50
N ARG A 356 -2.72 -13.13 -20.96
CA ARG A 356 -3.63 -12.04 -21.33
C ARG A 356 -4.91 -12.17 -20.53
N ASN A 357 -5.46 -11.04 -20.16
CA ASN A 357 -6.78 -10.97 -19.52
C ASN A 357 -7.60 -9.85 -20.13
N THR A 358 -8.86 -10.15 -20.44
CA THR A 358 -9.86 -9.14 -20.87
C THR A 358 -11.00 -9.17 -19.87
N GLY A 359 -11.23 -8.08 -19.17
CA GLY A 359 -12.29 -7.94 -18.18
C GLY A 359 -13.34 -6.93 -18.64
N ILE A 360 -14.62 -7.29 -18.53
CA ILE A 360 -15.76 -6.38 -18.74
C ILE A 360 -16.49 -6.28 -17.41
N TYR A 361 -16.79 -5.06 -16.97
CA TYR A 361 -17.45 -4.83 -15.69
C TYR A 361 -18.59 -3.81 -15.76
N LEU A 362 -19.50 -3.95 -14.80
CA LEU A 362 -20.60 -3.02 -14.52
C LEU A 362 -20.58 -2.70 -13.02
N THR A 363 -20.72 -1.42 -12.67
CA THR A 363 -20.84 -0.97 -11.28
C THR A 363 -22.08 -0.10 -11.13
N GLY A 364 -22.65 -0.06 -9.94
CA GLY A 364 -23.77 0.81 -9.62
C GLY A 364 -23.71 1.26 -8.18
N LEU A 365 -24.02 2.53 -7.96
CA LEU A 365 -24.23 3.14 -6.66
C LEU A 365 -25.55 3.90 -6.73
N GLN A 366 -26.46 3.69 -5.77
CA GLN A 366 -27.73 4.41 -5.72
C GLN A 366 -28.17 4.66 -4.29
N GLN A 367 -28.57 5.89 -4.00
CA GLN A 367 -29.22 6.26 -2.75
C GLN A 367 -30.72 6.37 -2.97
N VAL A 368 -31.49 5.71 -2.11
CA VAL A 368 -32.96 5.71 -2.13
C VAL A 368 -33.46 5.91 -0.71
N GLY A 369 -33.86 7.15 -0.38
CA GLY A 369 -34.18 7.52 0.99
C GLY A 369 -32.98 7.31 1.91
N ASP A 370 -33.19 6.60 3.01
CA ASP A 370 -32.16 6.29 4.02
C ASP A 370 -31.26 5.09 3.63
N PHE A 371 -31.48 4.51 2.46
CA PHE A 371 -30.72 3.36 1.98
C PHE A 371 -29.75 3.77 0.89
N THR A 372 -28.52 3.23 0.97
CA THR A 372 -27.51 3.28 -0.08
C THR A 372 -27.24 1.87 -0.56
N PHE A 373 -27.31 1.63 -1.87
CA PHE A 373 -27.00 0.34 -2.49
C PHE A 373 -25.78 0.49 -3.40
N GLU A 374 -24.85 -0.44 -3.27
CA GLU A 374 -23.68 -0.55 -4.14
C GLU A 374 -23.62 -1.97 -4.72
N GLY A 375 -23.33 -2.09 -6.00
CA GLY A 375 -23.18 -3.38 -6.66
C GLY A 375 -22.14 -3.32 -7.76
N ALA A 376 -21.48 -4.46 -8.00
CA ALA A 376 -20.59 -4.63 -9.15
C ALA A 376 -20.65 -6.07 -9.65
N ALA A 377 -20.49 -6.23 -10.95
CA ALA A 377 -20.34 -7.53 -11.61
C ALA A 377 -19.28 -7.43 -12.69
N ARG A 378 -18.46 -8.48 -12.82
CA ARG A 378 -17.35 -8.53 -13.76
C ARG A 378 -17.20 -9.94 -14.35
N SER A 379 -16.82 -10.00 -15.62
CA SER A 379 -16.39 -11.22 -16.30
C SER A 379 -14.99 -11.00 -16.87
N ASP A 380 -14.03 -11.79 -16.43
CA ASP A 380 -12.67 -11.81 -16.94
C ASP A 380 -12.48 -13.04 -17.84
N ASP A 381 -11.88 -12.86 -19.02
CA ASP A 381 -11.48 -13.92 -19.94
C ASP A 381 -9.94 -13.97 -19.97
N ASN A 382 -9.40 -14.96 -19.25
CA ASN A 382 -7.97 -15.18 -19.10
C ASN A 382 -7.48 -16.21 -20.11
N SER A 383 -6.39 -15.93 -20.82
CA SER A 383 -5.87 -16.80 -21.89
C SER A 383 -5.45 -18.20 -21.44
N GLN A 384 -5.21 -18.41 -20.13
CA GLN A 384 -4.78 -19.70 -19.56
C GLN A 384 -5.89 -20.39 -18.77
N PHE A 385 -6.74 -19.60 -18.09
CA PHE A 385 -7.76 -20.13 -17.18
C PHE A 385 -9.20 -19.97 -17.68
N GLY A 386 -9.38 -19.35 -18.86
CA GLY A 386 -10.69 -19.11 -19.42
C GLY A 386 -11.49 -18.06 -18.66
N ARG A 387 -12.81 -18.22 -18.61
CA ARG A 387 -13.72 -17.20 -18.14
C ARG A 387 -14.05 -17.34 -16.67
N HIS A 388 -13.88 -16.21 -15.91
CA HIS A 388 -14.20 -16.11 -14.48
C HIS A 388 -15.15 -14.94 -14.22
N GLY A 389 -16.25 -15.22 -13.50
CA GLY A 389 -17.20 -14.19 -13.08
C GLY A 389 -17.04 -13.84 -11.61
N THR A 390 -17.05 -12.56 -11.28
CA THR A 390 -17.07 -12.06 -9.90
C THR A 390 -18.16 -11.02 -9.72
N TRP A 391 -18.71 -10.92 -8.51
CA TRP A 391 -19.73 -9.93 -8.21
C TRP A 391 -19.67 -9.54 -6.72
N GLN A 392 -20.15 -8.35 -6.43
CA GLN A 392 -20.29 -7.86 -5.05
C GLN A 392 -21.56 -7.04 -4.93
N THR A 393 -22.11 -7.00 -3.72
CA THR A 393 -23.22 -6.13 -3.36
C THR A 393 -23.06 -5.65 -1.93
N SER A 394 -23.47 -4.43 -1.69
CA SER A 394 -23.50 -3.81 -0.36
C SER A 394 -24.79 -2.99 -0.21
N ALA A 395 -25.30 -2.98 1.02
CA ALA A 395 -26.44 -2.14 1.38
C ALA A 395 -26.09 -1.41 2.69
N GLY A 396 -26.26 -0.10 2.70
CA GLY A 396 -26.16 0.76 3.86
C GLY A 396 -27.53 1.28 4.24
N TRP A 397 -27.87 1.27 5.53
CA TRP A 397 -29.10 1.83 6.07
C TRP A 397 -28.77 2.85 7.16
N GLU A 398 -29.03 4.11 6.88
CA GLU A 398 -28.96 5.22 7.85
C GLU A 398 -30.27 5.28 8.64
N PHE A 399 -30.33 4.50 9.74
CA PHE A 399 -31.54 4.32 10.53
C PHE A 399 -31.79 5.50 11.50
N ILE A 400 -30.77 6.29 11.78
CA ILE A 400 -30.79 7.58 12.46
C ILE A 400 -29.70 8.44 11.81
N GLU A 401 -29.94 9.74 11.69
CA GLU A 401 -28.95 10.69 11.15
C GLU A 401 -27.58 10.52 11.81
N GLY A 402 -26.55 10.29 10.99
CA GLY A 402 -25.18 10.04 11.43
C GLY A 402 -24.90 8.63 11.94
N TYR A 403 -25.85 7.67 11.86
CA TYR A 403 -25.63 6.26 12.23
C TYR A 403 -26.07 5.32 11.12
N ARG A 404 -25.13 4.52 10.63
CA ARG A 404 -25.35 3.64 9.47
C ARG A 404 -24.99 2.19 9.80
N PHE A 405 -25.89 1.27 9.46
CA PHE A 405 -25.60 -0.15 9.38
C PHE A 405 -25.29 -0.53 7.94
N ILE A 406 -24.23 -1.34 7.72
CA ILE A 406 -23.80 -1.78 6.39
C ILE A 406 -23.70 -3.30 6.41
N ALA A 407 -24.24 -3.93 5.36
CA ALA A 407 -24.02 -5.34 5.08
C ALA A 407 -23.47 -5.49 3.66
N SER A 408 -22.46 -6.33 3.49
CA SER A 408 -21.87 -6.60 2.18
C SER A 408 -21.55 -8.07 1.96
N TYR A 409 -21.59 -8.48 0.69
CA TYR A 409 -21.14 -9.77 0.22
C TYR A 409 -20.38 -9.60 -1.09
N GLY A 410 -19.27 -10.31 -1.25
CA GLY A 410 -18.51 -10.27 -2.49
C GLY A 410 -17.78 -11.57 -2.76
N THR A 411 -17.58 -11.83 -4.05
CA THR A 411 -16.74 -12.90 -4.57
C THR A 411 -15.49 -12.30 -5.19
N SER A 412 -14.36 -13.00 -5.08
CA SER A 412 -13.11 -12.61 -5.73
C SER A 412 -12.39 -13.82 -6.27
N TYR A 413 -11.44 -13.59 -7.16
CA TYR A 413 -10.53 -14.62 -7.62
C TYR A 413 -9.13 -14.06 -7.82
N LYS A 414 -8.13 -14.96 -7.87
CA LYS A 414 -6.77 -14.66 -8.25
C LYS A 414 -6.26 -15.74 -9.22
N ALA A 415 -5.88 -15.32 -10.42
CA ALA A 415 -5.21 -16.19 -11.36
C ALA A 415 -3.74 -16.42 -10.91
N PRO A 416 -3.21 -17.67 -11.03
CA PRO A 416 -1.79 -17.91 -10.85
C PRO A 416 -0.97 -17.01 -11.77
N ASN A 417 0.11 -16.45 -11.26
CA ASN A 417 1.01 -15.62 -12.06
C ASN A 417 1.99 -16.47 -12.89
N LEU A 418 2.67 -15.85 -13.84
CA LEU A 418 3.61 -16.55 -14.73
C LEU A 418 4.77 -17.20 -13.96
N GLY A 419 5.24 -16.62 -12.87
CA GLY A 419 6.26 -17.22 -12.02
C GLY A 419 5.79 -18.46 -11.26
N GLN A 420 4.55 -18.44 -10.73
CA GLN A 420 3.94 -19.61 -10.08
C GLN A 420 3.69 -20.76 -11.06
N LEU A 421 3.42 -20.44 -12.33
CA LEU A 421 3.17 -21.47 -13.37
C LEU A 421 4.47 -22.00 -13.97
N TYR A 422 5.39 -21.14 -14.35
CA TYR A 422 6.51 -21.47 -15.25
C TYR A 422 7.88 -21.10 -14.69
N GLY A 423 7.97 -20.51 -13.49
CA GLY A 423 9.22 -20.28 -12.79
C GLY A 423 9.90 -21.59 -12.37
N PHE A 424 11.12 -21.51 -11.85
CA PHE A 424 11.92 -22.68 -11.45
C PHE A 424 11.18 -23.65 -10.51
N TYR A 425 10.37 -23.09 -9.59
CA TYR A 425 9.50 -23.85 -8.68
C TYR A 425 8.04 -23.91 -9.16
N GLY A 426 7.81 -23.55 -10.42
CA GLY A 426 6.48 -23.42 -10.98
C GLY A 426 5.73 -24.74 -11.15
N ASN A 427 4.39 -24.62 -11.20
CA ASN A 427 3.48 -25.72 -11.49
C ASN A 427 2.42 -25.26 -12.50
N PRO A 428 2.47 -25.71 -13.75
CA PRO A 428 1.52 -25.29 -14.79
C PRO A 428 0.09 -25.82 -14.57
N ASN A 429 -0.11 -26.71 -13.60
CA ASN A 429 -1.41 -27.30 -13.27
C ASN A 429 -2.15 -26.58 -12.13
N LEU A 430 -1.72 -25.36 -11.76
CA LEU A 430 -2.39 -24.58 -10.74
C LEU A 430 -3.75 -24.08 -11.22
N ASP A 431 -4.73 -24.14 -10.33
CA ASP A 431 -6.05 -23.54 -10.50
C ASP A 431 -6.09 -22.14 -9.88
N PRO A 432 -6.96 -21.23 -10.41
CA PRO A 432 -7.19 -19.93 -9.78
C PRO A 432 -7.78 -20.05 -8.39
N GLU A 433 -7.25 -19.27 -7.45
CA GLU A 433 -7.80 -19.10 -6.11
C GLU A 433 -9.15 -18.37 -6.17
N LYS A 434 -10.09 -18.72 -5.33
CA LYS A 434 -11.43 -18.12 -5.25
C LYS A 434 -11.77 -17.76 -3.82
N SER A 435 -12.47 -16.65 -3.62
CA SER A 435 -12.94 -16.27 -2.30
C SER A 435 -14.40 -15.83 -2.27
N LYS A 436 -15.01 -15.98 -1.08
CA LYS A 436 -16.34 -15.48 -0.73
C LYS A 436 -16.23 -14.78 0.61
N GLN A 437 -16.61 -13.50 0.66
CA GLN A 437 -16.55 -12.71 1.88
C GLN A 437 -17.90 -12.13 2.25
N TRP A 438 -18.22 -12.21 3.54
CA TRP A 438 -19.33 -11.52 4.21
C TRP A 438 -18.77 -10.46 5.14
N GLU A 439 -19.42 -9.31 5.21
CA GLU A 439 -19.09 -8.26 6.16
C GLU A 439 -20.38 -7.60 6.69
N GLY A 440 -20.42 -7.36 7.99
CA GLY A 440 -21.36 -6.49 8.63
C GLY A 440 -20.62 -5.36 9.34
N ALA A 441 -21.06 -4.12 9.17
CA ALA A 441 -20.45 -2.97 9.82
C ALA A 441 -21.50 -2.04 10.41
N PHE A 442 -21.10 -1.38 11.48
CA PHE A 442 -21.86 -0.34 12.15
C PHE A 442 -20.94 0.88 12.32
N GLU A 443 -21.39 2.04 11.89
CA GLU A 443 -20.61 3.28 11.95
C GLU A 443 -21.47 4.45 12.37
N GLY A 444 -20.81 5.47 12.93
CA GLY A 444 -21.51 6.65 13.37
C GLY A 444 -20.61 7.75 13.90
N LEU A 445 -21.27 8.89 14.18
CA LEU A 445 -20.66 10.04 14.83
C LEU A 445 -21.35 10.25 16.19
N THR A 446 -20.62 10.00 17.28
CA THR A 446 -21.14 10.13 18.65
C THR A 446 -20.27 11.08 19.46
N ALA A 447 -20.82 12.19 19.93
CA ALA A 447 -20.11 13.18 20.76
C ALA A 447 -18.74 13.61 20.16
N GLY A 448 -18.68 13.81 18.85
CA GLY A 448 -17.46 14.20 18.12
C GLY A 448 -16.53 13.05 17.78
N VAL A 449 -16.83 11.82 18.18
CA VAL A 449 -16.08 10.61 17.80
C VAL A 449 -16.70 10.02 16.55
N ASN A 450 -15.95 10.01 15.45
CA ASN A 450 -16.30 9.27 14.24
C ASN A 450 -15.75 7.85 14.37
N TRP A 451 -16.61 6.83 14.36
CA TRP A 451 -16.21 5.45 14.61
C TRP A 451 -16.87 4.47 13.63
N ARG A 452 -16.19 3.35 13.42
CA ARG A 452 -16.70 2.19 12.67
C ARG A 452 -16.27 0.91 13.35
N ILE A 453 -17.20 -0.05 13.47
CA ILE A 453 -16.92 -1.42 13.91
C ILE A 453 -17.42 -2.34 12.82
N SER A 454 -16.57 -3.26 12.35
CA SER A 454 -16.93 -4.25 11.35
C SER A 454 -16.53 -5.65 11.76
N GLY A 455 -17.36 -6.64 11.40
CA GLY A 455 -17.05 -8.05 11.50
C GLY A 455 -17.10 -8.69 10.12
N TYR A 456 -16.13 -9.55 9.80
CA TYR A 456 -16.04 -10.17 8.49
C TYR A 456 -15.64 -11.64 8.55
N ARG A 457 -16.03 -12.37 7.50
CA ARG A 457 -15.58 -13.74 7.23
C ARG A 457 -15.25 -13.87 5.75
N ASN A 458 -14.06 -14.38 5.46
CA ASN A 458 -13.58 -14.69 4.12
C ASN A 458 -13.21 -16.17 4.06
N ASP A 459 -13.85 -16.92 3.17
CA ASP A 459 -13.54 -18.33 2.88
C ASP A 459 -12.83 -18.35 1.50
N VAL A 460 -11.57 -18.79 1.48
CA VAL A 460 -10.73 -18.92 0.28
C VAL A 460 -10.59 -20.39 -0.07
N SER A 461 -10.80 -20.75 -1.33
CA SER A 461 -10.57 -22.09 -1.88
C SER A 461 -9.47 -22.08 -2.92
N ASP A 462 -8.87 -23.24 -3.15
CA ASP A 462 -7.80 -23.47 -4.12
C ASP A 462 -6.56 -22.56 -3.85
N LEU A 463 -6.31 -22.29 -2.55
CA LEU A 463 -5.22 -21.44 -2.10
C LEU A 463 -3.87 -21.97 -2.62
N ILE A 464 -3.08 -21.10 -3.24
CA ILE A 464 -1.75 -21.43 -3.76
C ILE A 464 -0.73 -21.27 -2.65
N ASP A 465 -0.01 -22.35 -2.35
CA ASP A 465 1.09 -22.38 -1.39
C ASP A 465 2.30 -23.12 -1.96
N TYR A 466 3.43 -23.05 -1.27
CA TYR A 466 4.68 -23.69 -1.67
C TYR A 466 4.92 -24.94 -0.81
N ASP A 467 5.19 -26.06 -1.46
CA ASP A 467 5.53 -27.32 -0.79
C ASP A 467 7.05 -27.48 -0.69
N ASP A 468 7.56 -27.43 0.53
CA ASP A 468 8.99 -27.59 0.84
C ASP A 468 9.54 -28.99 0.54
N HIS A 469 8.68 -30.02 0.36
CA HIS A 469 9.10 -31.39 0.04
C HIS A 469 9.25 -31.61 -1.46
N THR A 470 8.26 -31.13 -2.24
CA THR A 470 8.28 -31.27 -3.70
C THR A 470 8.99 -30.10 -4.39
N LEU A 471 9.29 -29.05 -3.66
CA LEU A 471 9.86 -27.78 -4.14
C LEU A 471 9.01 -27.18 -5.27
N LYS A 472 7.69 -27.23 -5.15
CA LYS A 472 6.76 -26.72 -6.16
C LYS A 472 5.56 -26.01 -5.54
N TYR A 473 4.99 -25.10 -6.31
CA TYR A 473 3.68 -24.51 -5.96
C TYR A 473 2.56 -25.56 -6.15
N TYR A 474 1.58 -25.51 -5.27
CA TYR A 474 0.39 -26.36 -5.33
C TYR A 474 -0.84 -25.61 -4.79
N ASN A 475 -2.04 -26.07 -5.14
CA ASN A 475 -3.25 -25.52 -4.53
C ASN A 475 -3.50 -26.21 -3.17
N GLU A 476 -3.33 -25.45 -2.10
CA GLU A 476 -3.69 -25.87 -0.75
C GLU A 476 -5.20 -25.74 -0.55
N GLY A 477 -5.91 -26.73 -0.42
CA GLY A 477 -7.35 -26.81 -0.19
C GLY A 477 -8.07 -25.51 0.15
N LYS A 478 -8.21 -25.13 1.44
CA LYS A 478 -9.06 -24.02 1.88
C LYS A 478 -8.45 -23.22 3.03
N ALA A 479 -8.61 -21.90 2.98
CA ALA A 479 -8.37 -21.04 4.12
C ALA A 479 -9.68 -20.41 4.62
N ARG A 480 -9.78 -20.21 5.93
CA ARG A 480 -10.86 -19.48 6.58
C ARG A 480 -10.30 -18.35 7.41
N ILE A 481 -10.75 -17.14 7.13
CA ILE A 481 -10.32 -15.94 7.80
C ILE A 481 -11.54 -15.26 8.41
N LYS A 482 -11.48 -14.98 9.71
CA LYS A 482 -12.51 -14.23 10.44
C LYS A 482 -11.84 -13.10 11.19
N GLY A 483 -12.51 -11.96 11.30
CA GLY A 483 -11.97 -10.85 12.04
C GLY A 483 -13.00 -9.84 12.47
N VAL A 484 -12.55 -9.00 13.41
CA VAL A 484 -13.25 -7.80 13.87
C VAL A 484 -12.28 -6.64 13.76
N GLU A 485 -12.73 -5.54 13.21
CA GLU A 485 -12.00 -4.30 13.06
C GLU A 485 -12.81 -3.16 13.70
N ALA A 486 -12.18 -2.35 14.53
CA ALA A 486 -12.75 -1.14 15.10
C ALA A 486 -11.83 0.05 14.83
N THR A 487 -12.39 1.16 14.37
CA THR A 487 -11.66 2.41 14.12
C THR A 487 -12.40 3.57 14.79
N ALA A 488 -11.65 4.55 15.28
CA ALA A 488 -12.18 5.80 15.79
C ALA A 488 -11.24 6.96 15.50
N ASN A 489 -11.83 8.12 15.14
CA ASN A 489 -11.14 9.38 14.95
C ASN A 489 -11.91 10.48 15.74
N PHE A 490 -11.18 11.25 16.53
CA PHE A 490 -11.79 12.29 17.35
C PHE A 490 -10.75 13.34 17.80
N ASP A 491 -11.23 14.51 18.16
CA ASP A 491 -10.40 15.58 18.71
C ASP A 491 -10.70 15.80 20.20
N THR A 492 -9.64 16.07 20.98
CA THR A 492 -9.76 16.54 22.37
C THR A 492 -8.99 17.85 22.52
N GLY A 493 -9.67 18.96 22.28
CA GLY A 493 -9.04 20.27 22.17
C GLY A 493 -8.06 20.33 20.97
N PRO A 494 -6.76 20.59 21.18
CA PRO A 494 -5.79 20.67 20.09
C PRO A 494 -5.24 19.28 19.66
N LEU A 495 -5.69 18.20 20.27
CA LEU A 495 -5.18 16.85 20.08
C LEU A 495 -6.09 16.09 19.11
N THR A 496 -5.56 15.61 18.00
CA THR A 496 -6.25 14.74 17.03
C THR A 496 -5.83 13.29 17.27
N HIS A 497 -6.83 12.43 17.49
CA HIS A 497 -6.66 11.02 17.79
C HIS A 497 -7.17 10.15 16.65
N THR A 498 -6.34 9.22 16.20
CA THR A 498 -6.74 8.14 15.30
C THR A 498 -6.38 6.82 15.94
N VAL A 499 -7.34 5.93 16.12
CA VAL A 499 -7.12 4.62 16.75
C VAL A 499 -7.77 3.52 15.92
N SER A 500 -7.09 2.37 15.82
CA SER A 500 -7.67 1.14 15.30
C SER A 500 -7.32 -0.05 16.18
N TYR A 501 -8.24 -1.00 16.23
CA TYR A 501 -8.05 -2.33 16.80
C TYR A 501 -8.49 -3.37 15.79
N ASP A 502 -7.62 -4.37 15.57
CA ASP A 502 -7.86 -5.48 14.67
C ASP A 502 -7.70 -6.82 15.40
N TYR A 503 -8.68 -7.70 15.24
CA TYR A 503 -8.59 -9.11 15.61
C TYR A 503 -8.76 -9.96 14.37
N VAL A 504 -7.79 -10.86 14.12
CA VAL A 504 -7.77 -11.74 12.94
C VAL A 504 -7.52 -13.19 13.38
N ASP A 505 -8.42 -14.09 12.97
CA ASP A 505 -8.23 -15.55 13.07
C ASP A 505 -8.20 -16.13 11.65
N ALA A 506 -6.98 -16.32 11.13
CA ALA A 506 -6.70 -16.82 9.79
C ALA A 506 -6.14 -18.25 9.91
N ARG A 507 -6.83 -19.23 9.32
CA ARG A 507 -6.51 -20.66 9.45
C ARG A 507 -6.60 -21.39 8.13
N ASN A 508 -5.76 -22.39 7.96
CA ASN A 508 -6.04 -23.50 7.03
C ASN A 508 -7.31 -24.21 7.50
N ALA A 509 -8.34 -24.25 6.65
CA ALA A 509 -9.65 -24.78 7.05
C ALA A 509 -9.72 -26.32 7.07
N ILE A 510 -8.68 -27.02 6.58
CA ILE A 510 -8.57 -28.48 6.57
C ILE A 510 -7.85 -28.95 7.83
N THR A 511 -6.68 -28.38 8.12
CA THR A 511 -5.80 -28.79 9.24
C THR A 511 -6.09 -28.02 10.53
N ASP A 512 -6.88 -26.95 10.45
CA ASP A 512 -7.16 -25.98 11.53
C ASP A 512 -5.89 -25.30 12.11
N THR A 513 -4.79 -25.30 11.35
CA THR A 513 -3.54 -24.65 11.74
C THR A 513 -3.59 -23.14 11.40
N PRO A 514 -3.00 -22.27 12.21
CA PRO A 514 -2.88 -20.84 11.87
C PRO A 514 -2.09 -20.63 10.58
N LEU A 515 -2.53 -19.67 9.75
CA LEU A 515 -1.71 -19.18 8.66
C LEU A 515 -0.53 -18.39 9.22
N LEU A 516 0.64 -18.52 8.59
CA LEU A 516 1.88 -17.92 9.07
C LEU A 516 1.92 -16.39 8.88
N ARG A 517 2.68 -15.70 9.71
CA ARG A 517 3.00 -14.27 9.59
C ARG A 517 1.80 -13.33 9.73
N ARG A 518 0.71 -13.74 10.40
CA ARG A 518 -0.46 -12.90 10.71
C ARG A 518 -0.54 -12.67 12.19
N ALA A 519 -0.44 -11.40 12.61
CA ALA A 519 -0.65 -11.02 14.00
C ALA A 519 -2.12 -11.22 14.36
N LYS A 520 -2.40 -11.96 15.46
CA LYS A 520 -3.77 -12.25 15.89
C LYS A 520 -4.52 -11.02 16.37
N GLN A 521 -3.79 -10.06 16.93
CA GLN A 521 -4.33 -8.79 17.43
C GLN A 521 -3.38 -7.67 17.07
N GLN A 522 -3.92 -6.51 16.71
CA GLN A 522 -3.15 -5.29 16.49
C GLN A 522 -3.90 -4.11 17.10
N VAL A 523 -3.14 -3.17 17.66
CA VAL A 523 -3.62 -1.84 18.04
C VAL A 523 -2.73 -0.83 17.36
N LYS A 524 -3.32 0.17 16.73
CA LYS A 524 -2.61 1.28 16.12
C LYS A 524 -3.21 2.57 16.62
N TYR A 525 -2.36 3.45 17.08
CA TYR A 525 -2.78 4.75 17.60
C TYR A 525 -1.85 5.83 17.09
N GLN A 526 -2.43 6.88 16.56
CA GLN A 526 -1.76 8.11 16.16
C GLN A 526 -2.33 9.26 16.96
N LEU A 527 -1.46 10.04 17.57
CA LEU A 527 -1.78 11.30 18.23
C LEU A 527 -1.02 12.42 17.53
N ASP A 528 -1.75 13.38 17.00
CA ASP A 528 -1.20 14.56 16.36
C ASP A 528 -1.66 15.81 17.12
N TRP A 529 -0.75 16.77 17.32
CA TRP A 529 -1.10 18.05 17.91
C TRP A 529 -0.11 19.14 17.50
N GLN A 530 -0.61 20.37 17.52
CA GLN A 530 0.21 21.57 17.35
C GLN A 530 0.39 22.24 18.73
N LEU A 531 1.64 22.49 19.11
CA LEU A 531 2.00 23.23 20.30
C LEU A 531 2.96 24.36 19.93
N TYR A 532 2.49 25.62 20.06
CA TYR A 532 3.13 26.80 19.46
C TYR A 532 3.30 26.58 17.94
N ASP A 533 4.51 26.74 17.41
CA ASP A 533 4.83 26.52 15.99
C ASP A 533 5.32 25.10 15.70
N PHE A 534 5.30 24.19 16.69
CA PHE A 534 5.73 22.82 16.51
C PHE A 534 4.53 21.91 16.23
N ASP A 535 4.65 21.13 15.15
CA ASP A 535 3.75 20.00 14.89
C ASP A 535 4.35 18.73 15.49
N TRP A 536 3.60 18.07 16.36
CA TRP A 536 4.01 16.87 17.06
C TRP A 536 3.17 15.68 16.60
N GLY A 537 3.81 14.52 16.51
CA GLY A 537 3.15 13.26 16.24
C GLY A 537 3.70 12.13 17.11
N ILE A 538 2.82 11.39 17.77
CA ILE A 538 3.16 10.13 18.46
C ILE A 538 2.43 9.00 17.76
N THR A 539 3.18 7.98 17.38
CA THR A 539 2.61 6.74 16.84
C THR A 539 2.85 5.61 17.84
N TYR A 540 1.80 4.84 18.12
CA TYR A 540 1.90 3.59 18.87
C TYR A 540 1.40 2.44 18.00
N GLN A 541 2.13 1.33 18.02
CA GLN A 541 1.73 0.10 17.35
C GLN A 541 1.95 -1.09 18.28
N TYR A 542 0.90 -1.88 18.52
CA TYR A 542 0.99 -3.19 19.13
C TYR A 542 0.77 -4.25 18.04
N LEU A 543 1.76 -5.12 17.87
CA LEU A 543 1.67 -6.33 17.05
C LEU A 543 1.55 -7.52 17.99
N GLY A 544 0.45 -8.24 17.92
CA GLY A 544 0.19 -9.42 18.75
C GLY A 544 1.02 -10.64 18.34
N THR A 545 0.77 -11.74 19.00
CA THR A 545 1.44 -13.01 18.71
C THR A 545 1.10 -13.50 17.29
N ARG A 546 2.09 -14.09 16.63
CA ARG A 546 1.99 -14.70 15.30
C ARG A 546 2.82 -15.97 15.22
N TYR A 547 2.69 -16.70 14.14
CA TYR A 547 3.49 -17.90 13.86
C TYR A 547 4.32 -17.68 12.59
N ASP A 548 5.53 -18.26 12.55
CA ASP A 548 6.40 -18.31 11.37
C ASP A 548 7.11 -19.68 11.32
N LYS A 549 7.89 -19.92 10.28
CA LYS A 549 8.74 -21.10 10.17
C LYS A 549 10.18 -20.76 10.57
N ASP A 550 10.80 -21.68 11.30
CA ASP A 550 12.23 -21.71 11.50
C ASP A 550 12.89 -22.51 10.37
N TYR A 551 13.62 -21.84 9.52
CA TYR A 551 14.34 -22.40 8.39
C TYR A 551 15.78 -22.82 8.73
N SER A 552 16.21 -22.74 9.98
CA SER A 552 17.58 -23.09 10.41
C SER A 552 17.90 -24.57 10.29
N SER A 553 16.89 -25.46 10.37
CA SER A 553 17.08 -26.90 10.30
C SER A 553 15.86 -27.63 9.69
N TYR A 554 16.11 -28.56 8.79
CA TYR A 554 15.05 -29.40 8.22
C TYR A 554 14.78 -30.64 9.11
N PRO A 555 13.51 -31.05 9.36
CA PRO A 555 12.27 -30.43 8.88
C PRO A 555 11.97 -29.10 9.59
N TYR A 556 11.49 -28.10 8.81
CA TYR A 556 11.20 -26.76 9.30
C TYR A 556 10.13 -26.77 10.39
N GLN A 557 10.43 -26.11 11.50
CA GLN A 557 9.54 -26.06 12.66
C GLN A 557 8.68 -24.79 12.63
N THR A 558 7.42 -24.91 13.03
CA THR A 558 6.58 -23.74 13.28
C THR A 558 6.93 -23.12 14.62
N VAL A 559 7.32 -21.85 14.62
CA VAL A 559 7.67 -21.09 15.81
C VAL A 559 6.61 -20.04 16.13
N LYS A 560 6.38 -19.80 17.41
CA LYS A 560 5.51 -18.75 17.89
C LYS A 560 6.33 -17.51 18.25
N MET A 561 6.04 -16.41 17.59
CA MET A 561 6.65 -15.11 17.85
C MET A 561 5.83 -14.32 18.87
N GLY A 562 6.49 -13.67 19.81
CA GLY A 562 5.86 -12.84 20.83
C GLY A 562 5.24 -11.55 20.28
N GLY A 563 4.37 -10.94 21.08
CA GLY A 563 3.85 -9.61 20.76
C GLY A 563 4.88 -8.51 21.09
N VAL A 564 4.81 -7.39 20.34
CA VAL A 564 5.68 -6.23 20.53
C VAL A 564 4.88 -4.94 20.53
N SER A 565 5.32 -3.97 21.35
CA SER A 565 4.80 -2.60 21.39
C SER A 565 5.88 -1.65 20.91
N LEU A 566 5.59 -0.87 19.90
CA LEU A 566 6.49 0.11 19.28
C LEU A 566 5.92 1.52 19.44
N TRP A 567 6.81 2.48 19.65
CA TRP A 567 6.48 3.89 19.77
C TRP A 567 7.42 4.71 18.89
N ASP A 568 6.84 5.64 18.12
CA ASP A 568 7.58 6.63 17.36
C ASP A 568 7.21 8.04 17.83
N LEU A 569 8.15 8.96 17.78
CA LEU A 569 7.95 10.38 18.03
C LEU A 569 8.44 11.17 16.83
N ALA A 570 7.60 12.05 16.30
CA ALA A 570 7.91 12.96 15.21
C ALA A 570 7.66 14.41 15.64
N VAL A 571 8.49 15.32 15.16
CA VAL A 571 8.32 16.76 15.37
C VAL A 571 8.68 17.50 14.09
N ALA A 572 7.92 18.53 13.74
CA ALA A 572 8.22 19.45 12.66
C ALA A 572 8.16 20.90 13.16
N TYR A 573 9.03 21.75 12.64
CA TYR A 573 9.09 23.17 12.96
C TYR A 573 9.27 24.00 11.68
N PRO A 574 8.32 24.87 11.34
CA PRO A 574 8.45 25.82 10.23
C PRO A 574 9.39 26.97 10.66
N VAL A 575 10.65 26.86 10.29
CA VAL A 575 11.68 27.90 10.59
C VAL A 575 11.34 29.23 9.92
N THR A 576 10.78 29.13 8.70
CA THR A 576 10.21 30.26 7.94
C THR A 576 8.96 29.77 7.20
N SER A 577 8.27 30.67 6.49
CA SER A 577 7.16 30.28 5.58
C SER A 577 7.57 29.31 4.45
N HIS A 578 8.87 29.19 4.19
CA HIS A 578 9.43 28.37 3.11
C HIS A 578 10.27 27.20 3.61
N LEU A 579 10.83 27.25 4.81
CA LEU A 579 11.74 26.25 5.36
C LEU A 579 11.10 25.52 6.55
N THR A 580 10.93 24.22 6.42
CA THR A 580 10.50 23.35 7.53
C THR A 580 11.61 22.37 7.88
N VAL A 581 11.91 22.23 9.17
CA VAL A 581 12.83 21.22 9.71
C VAL A 581 12.04 20.18 10.46
N ARG A 582 12.38 18.89 10.28
CA ARG A 582 11.68 17.74 10.86
C ARG A 582 12.66 16.81 11.55
N GLY A 583 12.26 16.26 12.68
CA GLY A 583 13.01 15.23 13.40
C GLY A 583 12.09 14.09 13.80
N LYS A 584 12.58 12.84 13.69
CA LYS A 584 11.85 11.63 14.08
C LYS A 584 12.75 10.71 14.90
N ILE A 585 12.15 10.06 15.88
CA ILE A 585 12.71 8.92 16.60
C ILE A 585 11.76 7.75 16.38
N ALA A 586 12.19 6.77 15.60
CA ALA A 586 11.47 5.52 15.43
C ALA A 586 11.92 4.51 16.48
N ASN A 587 11.02 3.60 16.90
CA ASN A 587 11.27 2.64 17.97
C ASN A 587 11.88 3.30 19.23
N LEU A 588 11.17 4.29 19.77
CA LEU A 588 11.62 5.18 20.85
C LEU A 588 12.22 4.44 22.06
N PHE A 589 11.70 3.26 22.39
CA PHE A 589 12.12 2.46 23.54
C PHE A 589 13.15 1.38 23.20
N ASP A 590 13.72 1.40 21.99
CA ASP A 590 14.80 0.52 21.55
C ASP A 590 14.46 -0.98 21.75
N LYS A 591 13.29 -1.38 21.25
CA LYS A 591 12.83 -2.77 21.35
C LYS A 591 13.48 -3.63 20.26
N ASP A 592 14.05 -4.74 20.67
CA ASP A 592 14.43 -5.80 19.77
C ASP A 592 13.18 -6.60 19.40
N TYR A 593 12.94 -6.76 18.10
CA TYR A 593 11.82 -7.53 17.60
C TYR A 593 12.09 -8.02 16.18
N GLU A 594 11.29 -9.00 15.75
CA GLU A 594 11.33 -9.56 14.40
C GLU A 594 9.93 -9.54 13.80
N THR A 595 9.81 -9.28 12.50
CA THR A 595 8.55 -9.46 11.76
C THR A 595 8.54 -10.76 10.98
N VAL A 596 9.70 -11.28 10.64
CA VAL A 596 9.99 -12.61 10.07
C VAL A 596 11.02 -13.27 10.98
N TYR A 597 10.78 -14.52 11.34
CA TYR A 597 11.69 -15.25 12.25
C TYR A 597 13.11 -15.34 11.68
N GLY A 598 14.11 -14.99 12.50
CA GLY A 598 15.52 -14.98 12.13
C GLY A 598 16.02 -13.69 11.48
N TYR A 599 15.13 -12.73 11.19
CA TYR A 599 15.49 -11.44 10.60
C TYR A 599 15.33 -10.32 11.62
N GLN A 600 16.42 -9.66 11.94
CA GLN A 600 16.44 -8.52 12.87
C GLN A 600 15.78 -7.29 12.23
N THR A 601 15.17 -6.47 13.07
CA THR A 601 14.73 -5.13 12.71
C THR A 601 15.67 -4.09 13.30
N ALA A 602 15.63 -2.87 12.78
CA ALA A 602 16.38 -1.77 13.37
C ALA A 602 15.97 -1.56 14.83
N GLY A 603 16.92 -1.32 15.69
CA GLY A 603 16.71 -0.75 17.02
C GLY A 603 16.13 0.66 16.91
N ARG A 604 16.47 1.54 17.84
CA ARG A 604 16.05 2.94 17.77
C ARG A 604 16.76 3.68 16.63
N GLU A 605 15.98 4.32 15.76
CA GLU A 605 16.50 5.11 14.66
C GLU A 605 16.14 6.59 14.80
N TYR A 606 17.04 7.44 14.37
CA TYR A 606 16.88 8.89 14.35
C TYR A 606 16.93 9.38 12.91
N THR A 607 16.05 10.33 12.56
CA THR A 607 16.09 11.07 11.29
C THR A 607 15.95 12.55 11.53
N LEU A 608 16.69 13.33 10.76
CA LEU A 608 16.58 14.79 10.69
C LEU A 608 16.47 15.18 9.22
N SER A 609 15.49 15.99 8.86
CA SER A 609 15.31 16.47 7.48
C SER A 609 14.92 17.94 7.43
N GLY A 610 15.17 18.56 6.30
CA GLY A 610 14.72 19.89 5.99
C GLY A 610 14.13 19.96 4.58
N SER A 611 13.02 20.68 4.42
CA SER A 611 12.42 20.96 3.12
C SER A 611 12.26 22.45 2.92
N TYR A 612 12.56 22.91 1.70
CA TYR A 612 12.39 24.30 1.27
C TYR A 612 11.43 24.35 0.08
N THR A 613 10.36 25.13 0.25
CA THR A 613 9.32 25.36 -0.78
C THR A 613 9.47 26.77 -1.35
N PHE A 614 9.53 26.88 -2.69
CA PHE A 614 9.69 28.14 -3.42
C PHE A 614 8.36 28.80 -3.74
#